data_7df58a570f2ac370282870756859d530
#
_entry.id   7df58a570f2ac370282870756859d530
#
_cell.length_a   1.000
_cell.length_b   1.000
_cell.length_c   1.000
_cell.angle_alpha   90.00
_cell.angle_beta   90.00
_cell.angle_gamma   90.00
#
_symmetry.space_group_name_H-M   'P 1'
#
loop_
_entity.id
_entity.type
_entity.pdbx_description
1 polymer ?
#
loop_
_entity_poly.entity_id
_entity_poly.type
_entity_poly.pdbx_seq_one_letter_code
_entity_poly.pdbx_strand_id
1 'polypeptide(L)'
;MTNTKHSLITPAMKMVICIPSGITEVEERAVRESAEQAGAKEVRLIYEPMAAAIGSGIDVLDANGNMIIDIGGGTSEVAVIALGSIASKKSVQVAGDRLNTDIKEFMRREHNLDIGIPTAEQIKINVGAAVTHLDNPPADYEVYGRDLVHGIPRSIMINYQEVATALNNSINAIEDAVMQALNVTPPELSADIFKTGIYLAGSGSLLRGLDKRINKITQLPVHVVEDPLRAVARGTAIALKNLDKFESLTKY
;
A
#
# COMPACT_ATOMS: atom_id res chain seq x y z
N MET A 1 46.69 -5.86 40.35
CA MET A 1 45.78 -5.03 39.55
C MET A 1 45.53 -5.72 38.22
N THR A 2 44.45 -6.47 38.12
CA THR A 2 44.05 -7.22 36.91
C THR A 2 43.23 -6.30 36.03
N ASN A 3 43.82 -5.90 34.92
CA ASN A 3 43.21 -5.03 33.91
C ASN A 3 42.29 -5.89 33.04
N THR A 4 41.03 -6.05 33.43
CA THR A 4 39.98 -6.67 32.60
C THR A 4 39.60 -5.70 31.51
N LYS A 5 40.18 -5.87 30.31
CA LYS A 5 39.68 -5.26 29.10
C LYS A 5 38.27 -5.84 28.80
N HIS A 6 37.22 -5.13 29.16
CA HIS A 6 35.90 -5.39 28.62
C HIS A 6 35.93 -5.03 27.13
N SER A 7 36.12 -6.05 26.28
CA SER A 7 35.84 -5.93 24.87
C SER A 7 34.33 -5.70 24.73
N LEU A 8 33.92 -4.46 24.49
CA LEU A 8 32.56 -4.12 24.06
C LEU A 8 32.38 -4.67 22.64
N ILE A 9 32.01 -5.95 22.57
CA ILE A 9 31.52 -6.52 21.31
C ILE A 9 30.15 -5.87 21.08
N THR A 10 30.10 -4.76 20.32
CA THR A 10 28.84 -4.24 19.79
C THR A 10 28.31 -5.29 18.84
N PRO A 11 27.10 -5.85 19.08
CA PRO A 11 26.54 -6.81 18.16
C PRO A 11 26.38 -6.16 16.81
N ALA A 12 26.70 -6.88 15.74
CA ALA A 12 26.53 -6.39 14.38
C ALA A 12 25.03 -6.16 14.12
N MET A 13 24.66 -4.90 13.86
CA MET A 13 23.28 -4.54 13.57
C MET A 13 22.92 -5.00 12.15
N LYS A 14 21.91 -5.88 12.03
CA LYS A 14 21.32 -6.31 10.78
C LYS A 14 20.05 -5.53 10.53
N MET A 15 19.86 -5.05 9.32
CA MET A 15 18.66 -4.36 8.89
C MET A 15 18.03 -5.03 7.67
N VAL A 16 16.69 -5.14 7.68
CA VAL A 16 15.87 -5.39 6.49
C VAL A 16 15.03 -4.16 6.27
N ILE A 17 15.07 -3.59 5.07
CA ILE A 17 14.36 -2.37 4.70
C ILE A 17 13.45 -2.71 3.53
N CYS A 18 12.15 -2.38 3.64
CA CYS A 18 11.23 -2.50 2.52
C CYS A 18 11.37 -1.29 1.59
N ILE A 19 11.30 -1.55 0.30
CA ILE A 19 11.42 -0.56 -0.77
C ILE A 19 10.31 -0.78 -1.81
N PRO A 20 9.83 0.28 -2.46
CA PRO A 20 8.88 0.15 -3.56
C PRO A 20 9.47 -0.69 -4.71
N SER A 21 8.62 -1.43 -5.41
CA SER A 21 9.08 -2.28 -6.53
C SER A 21 9.49 -1.48 -7.78
N GLY A 22 9.10 -0.22 -7.85
CA GLY A 22 9.46 0.72 -8.93
C GLY A 22 10.67 1.61 -8.63
N ILE A 23 11.40 1.35 -7.52
CA ILE A 23 12.58 2.14 -7.13
C ILE A 23 13.71 2.02 -8.15
N THR A 24 14.44 3.11 -8.37
CA THR A 24 15.64 3.13 -9.24
C THR A 24 16.87 2.58 -8.50
N GLU A 25 17.87 2.11 -9.25
CA GLU A 25 19.13 1.61 -8.66
C GLU A 25 19.86 2.69 -7.83
N VAL A 26 19.73 3.98 -8.22
CA VAL A 26 20.33 5.10 -7.47
C VAL A 26 19.63 5.29 -6.13
N GLU A 27 18.32 5.25 -6.10
CA GLU A 27 17.53 5.34 -4.87
C GLU A 27 17.75 4.12 -3.96
N GLU A 28 17.82 2.91 -4.55
CA GLU A 28 18.14 1.67 -3.82
C GLU A 28 19.50 1.77 -3.13
N ARG A 29 20.51 2.29 -3.84
CA ARG A 29 21.84 2.55 -3.28
C ARG A 29 21.80 3.58 -2.15
N ALA A 30 21.06 4.69 -2.34
CA ALA A 30 20.93 5.73 -1.32
C ALA A 30 20.30 5.22 -0.03
N VAL A 31 19.28 4.36 -0.14
CA VAL A 31 18.66 3.68 1.03
C VAL A 31 19.69 2.82 1.76
N ARG A 32 20.46 2.02 1.03
CA ARG A 32 21.51 1.16 1.59
C ARG A 32 22.60 1.96 2.29
N GLU A 33 23.17 2.96 1.63
CA GLU A 33 24.21 3.83 2.19
C GLU A 33 23.72 4.55 3.46
N SER A 34 22.47 5.01 3.46
CA SER A 34 21.86 5.63 4.65
C SER A 34 21.77 4.68 5.83
N ALA A 35 21.42 3.42 5.59
CA ALA A 35 21.36 2.39 6.63
C ALA A 35 22.75 2.04 7.16
N GLU A 36 23.75 1.94 6.30
CA GLU A 36 25.16 1.71 6.67
C GLU A 36 25.71 2.87 7.50
N GLN A 37 25.42 4.13 7.12
CA GLN A 37 25.77 5.31 7.90
C GLN A 37 25.10 5.33 9.28
N ALA A 38 23.88 4.80 9.37
CA ALA A 38 23.20 4.60 10.66
C ALA A 38 23.80 3.46 11.52
N GLY A 39 24.84 2.76 11.01
CA GLY A 39 25.59 1.75 11.75
C GLY A 39 25.20 0.31 11.43
N ALA A 40 24.36 0.05 10.44
CA ALA A 40 24.06 -1.30 9.98
C ALA A 40 25.32 -1.96 9.40
N LYS A 41 25.56 -3.21 9.80
CA LYS A 41 26.67 -4.04 9.30
C LYS A 41 26.23 -4.97 8.17
N GLU A 42 24.95 -5.31 8.14
CA GLU A 42 24.31 -6.09 7.09
C GLU A 42 22.99 -5.41 6.74
N VAL A 43 22.86 -4.95 5.52
CA VAL A 43 21.64 -4.32 5.00
C VAL A 43 21.05 -5.20 3.91
N ARG A 44 19.81 -5.59 4.09
CA ARG A 44 19.03 -6.34 3.10
C ARG A 44 17.81 -5.52 2.69
N LEU A 45 17.51 -5.49 1.41
CA LEU A 45 16.34 -4.80 0.87
C LEU A 45 15.30 -5.84 0.43
N ILE A 46 14.03 -5.57 0.71
CA ILE A 46 12.90 -6.40 0.29
C ILE A 46 11.85 -5.50 -0.38
N TYR A 47 11.24 -5.96 -1.45
CA TYR A 47 10.15 -5.20 -2.08
C TYR A 47 8.89 -5.16 -1.22
N GLU A 48 8.22 -3.99 -1.17
CA GLU A 48 6.99 -3.78 -0.39
C GLU A 48 5.93 -4.86 -0.64
N PRO A 49 5.56 -5.23 -1.90
CA PRO A 49 4.56 -6.25 -2.13
C PRO A 49 5.01 -7.65 -1.65
N MET A 50 6.31 -7.96 -1.70
CA MET A 50 6.84 -9.20 -1.14
C MET A 50 6.72 -9.21 0.38
N ALA A 51 7.09 -8.12 1.04
CA ALA A 51 6.91 -7.96 2.48
C ALA A 51 5.43 -8.02 2.87
N ALA A 52 4.55 -7.34 2.12
CA ALA A 52 3.11 -7.39 2.36
C ALA A 52 2.55 -8.82 2.27
N ALA A 53 2.98 -9.61 1.29
CA ALA A 53 2.58 -11.01 1.13
C ALA A 53 3.03 -11.88 2.32
N ILE A 54 4.31 -11.80 2.71
CA ILE A 54 4.86 -12.50 3.88
C ILE A 54 4.09 -12.10 5.14
N GLY A 55 3.87 -10.81 5.35
CA GLY A 55 3.17 -10.28 6.50
C GLY A 55 1.69 -10.65 6.54
N SER A 56 1.09 -10.97 5.41
CA SER A 56 -0.30 -11.45 5.29
C SER A 56 -0.42 -12.97 5.42
N GLY A 57 0.70 -13.67 5.65
CA GLY A 57 0.71 -15.12 5.80
C GLY A 57 0.65 -15.91 4.49
N ILE A 58 0.84 -15.24 3.34
CA ILE A 58 0.92 -15.90 2.04
C ILE A 58 2.26 -16.65 1.95
N ASP A 59 2.22 -17.91 1.54
CA ASP A 59 3.46 -18.67 1.29
C ASP A 59 4.06 -18.24 -0.05
N VAL A 60 4.97 -17.27 0.03
CA VAL A 60 5.66 -16.70 -1.14
C VAL A 60 6.65 -17.67 -1.80
N LEU A 61 7.02 -18.75 -1.13
CA LEU A 61 7.94 -19.76 -1.66
C LEU A 61 7.22 -20.88 -2.43
N ASP A 62 5.90 -20.96 -2.29
CA ASP A 62 5.08 -21.92 -3.04
C ASP A 62 5.16 -21.63 -4.55
N ALA A 63 4.95 -22.67 -5.35
CA ALA A 63 4.86 -22.59 -6.81
C ALA A 63 3.57 -21.90 -7.28
N ASN A 64 2.53 -21.89 -6.45
CA ASN A 64 1.24 -21.28 -6.79
C ASN A 64 1.37 -19.75 -6.91
N GLY A 65 0.82 -19.20 -7.98
CA GLY A 65 0.75 -17.75 -8.20
C GLY A 65 -0.18 -17.07 -7.20
N ASN A 66 0.34 -16.07 -6.49
CA ASN A 66 -0.44 -15.22 -5.59
C ASN A 66 -0.35 -13.77 -6.03
N MET A 67 -1.48 -13.10 -6.18
CA MET A 67 -1.53 -11.68 -6.53
C MET A 67 -1.82 -10.83 -5.30
N ILE A 68 -0.96 -9.83 -5.06
CA ILE A 68 -1.12 -8.87 -3.99
C ILE A 68 -1.15 -7.45 -4.54
N ILE A 69 -2.01 -6.61 -3.96
CA ILE A 69 -2.08 -5.18 -4.20
C ILE A 69 -1.83 -4.50 -2.86
N ASP A 70 -0.73 -3.78 -2.74
CA ASP A 70 -0.41 -2.98 -1.57
C ASP A 70 -0.65 -1.51 -1.88
N ILE A 71 -1.62 -0.88 -1.22
CA ILE A 71 -1.99 0.52 -1.42
C ILE A 71 -1.56 1.31 -0.20
N GLY A 72 -0.38 1.91 -0.31
CA GLY A 72 0.25 2.68 0.76
C GLY A 72 -0.20 4.15 0.83
N GLY A 73 0.71 5.03 1.27
CA GLY A 73 0.52 6.49 1.28
C GLY A 73 0.80 7.10 -0.09
N GLY A 74 1.98 6.86 -0.66
CA GLY A 74 2.46 7.47 -1.91
C GLY A 74 2.27 6.59 -3.15
N THR A 75 2.37 5.28 -3.01
CA THR A 75 2.36 4.31 -4.12
C THR A 75 1.34 3.21 -3.93
N SER A 76 0.83 2.69 -5.03
CA SER A 76 0.11 1.41 -5.08
C SER A 76 0.95 0.41 -5.87
N GLU A 77 1.29 -0.69 -5.21
CA GLU A 77 2.14 -1.75 -5.72
C GLU A 77 1.29 -2.99 -6.03
N VAL A 78 1.34 -3.44 -7.27
CA VAL A 78 0.69 -4.67 -7.71
C VAL A 78 1.76 -5.68 -8.06
N ALA A 79 1.69 -6.88 -7.51
CA ALA A 79 2.65 -7.94 -7.82
C ALA A 79 1.99 -9.33 -7.86
N VAL A 80 2.50 -10.17 -8.75
CA VAL A 80 2.25 -11.61 -8.75
C VAL A 80 3.51 -12.31 -8.28
N ILE A 81 3.39 -13.13 -7.27
CA ILE A 81 4.49 -13.77 -6.55
C ILE A 81 4.32 -15.28 -6.66
N ALA A 82 5.40 -15.97 -7.01
CA ALA A 82 5.51 -17.43 -7.03
C ALA A 82 6.99 -17.84 -6.86
N LEU A 83 7.26 -18.98 -6.23
CA LEU A 83 8.62 -19.54 -6.06
C LEU A 83 9.64 -18.52 -5.52
N GLY A 84 9.23 -17.68 -4.59
CA GLY A 84 10.09 -16.65 -4.00
C GLY A 84 10.49 -15.51 -4.95
N SER A 85 9.79 -15.35 -6.06
CA SER A 85 10.09 -14.33 -7.07
C SER A 85 8.85 -13.54 -7.45
N ILE A 86 9.05 -12.29 -7.89
CA ILE A 86 8.00 -11.49 -8.48
C ILE A 86 7.95 -11.79 -9.98
N ALA A 87 6.91 -12.49 -10.42
CA ALA A 87 6.70 -12.89 -11.81
C ALA A 87 6.18 -11.73 -12.67
N SER A 88 5.31 -10.90 -12.11
CA SER A 88 4.85 -9.66 -12.75
C SER A 88 4.65 -8.57 -11.69
N LYS A 89 4.86 -7.32 -12.07
CA LYS A 89 4.67 -6.19 -11.17
C LYS A 89 4.25 -4.93 -11.91
N LYS A 90 3.52 -4.08 -11.20
CA LYS A 90 3.20 -2.72 -11.61
C LYS A 90 3.17 -1.81 -10.40
N SER A 91 3.80 -0.64 -10.52
CA SER A 91 3.77 0.42 -9.50
C SER A 91 3.14 1.68 -10.10
N VAL A 92 2.29 2.36 -9.33
CA VAL A 92 1.72 3.66 -9.70
C VAL A 92 1.82 4.61 -8.52
N GLN A 93 2.11 5.89 -8.81
CA GLN A 93 2.20 6.96 -7.80
C GLN A 93 0.80 7.53 -7.48
N VAL A 94 -0.15 6.64 -7.24
CA VAL A 94 -1.53 6.97 -6.85
C VAL A 94 -1.88 6.09 -5.66
N ALA A 95 -2.04 6.71 -4.49
CA ALA A 95 -2.35 6.05 -3.23
C ALA A 95 -2.98 7.05 -2.23
N GLY A 96 -2.88 6.80 -0.93
CA GLY A 96 -3.56 7.55 0.11
C GLY A 96 -3.42 9.07 0.03
N ASP A 97 -2.25 9.59 -0.31
CA ASP A 97 -1.96 11.03 -0.39
C ASP A 97 -2.62 11.67 -1.62
N ARG A 98 -2.64 10.94 -2.74
CA ARG A 98 -3.36 11.40 -3.94
C ARG A 98 -4.87 11.43 -3.68
N LEU A 99 -5.41 10.42 -3.02
CA LEU A 99 -6.83 10.39 -2.63
C LEU A 99 -7.19 11.58 -1.69
N ASN A 100 -6.32 11.95 -0.76
CA ASN A 100 -6.50 13.14 0.09
C ASN A 100 -6.53 14.41 -0.76
N THR A 101 -5.64 14.51 -1.75
CA THR A 101 -5.59 15.66 -2.67
C THR A 101 -6.85 15.75 -3.51
N ASP A 102 -7.35 14.64 -4.05
CA ASP A 102 -8.57 14.58 -4.85
C ASP A 102 -9.80 15.06 -4.04
N ILE A 103 -9.91 14.63 -2.79
CA ILE A 103 -10.96 15.09 -1.87
C ILE A 103 -10.84 16.59 -1.63
N LYS A 104 -9.66 17.10 -1.34
CA LYS A 104 -9.43 18.53 -1.14
C LYS A 104 -9.82 19.36 -2.37
N GLU A 105 -9.42 18.91 -3.56
CA GLU A 105 -9.76 19.56 -4.83
C GLU A 105 -11.27 19.51 -5.11
N PHE A 106 -11.92 18.39 -4.80
CA PHE A 106 -13.36 18.24 -4.90
C PHE A 106 -14.10 19.21 -3.97
N MET A 107 -13.72 19.30 -2.71
CA MET A 107 -14.34 20.24 -1.75
C MET A 107 -14.21 21.69 -2.21
N ARG A 108 -13.05 22.04 -2.77
CA ARG A 108 -12.83 23.37 -3.32
C ARG A 108 -13.71 23.67 -4.53
N ARG A 109 -13.83 22.73 -5.46
CA ARG A 109 -14.54 22.91 -6.73
C ARG A 109 -16.05 22.86 -6.57
N GLU A 110 -16.56 21.85 -5.85
CA GLU A 110 -18.01 21.59 -5.76
C GLU A 110 -18.68 22.35 -4.63
N HIS A 111 -17.96 22.57 -3.52
CA HIS A 111 -18.53 23.18 -2.32
C HIS A 111 -17.99 24.59 -2.02
N ASN A 112 -17.03 25.10 -2.80
CA ASN A 112 -16.31 26.36 -2.52
C ASN A 112 -15.75 26.39 -1.10
N LEU A 113 -15.30 25.25 -0.59
CA LEU A 113 -14.78 25.07 0.76
C LEU A 113 -13.28 24.69 0.71
N ASP A 114 -12.43 25.53 1.25
CA ASP A 114 -10.98 25.25 1.37
C ASP A 114 -10.72 24.49 2.67
N ILE A 115 -10.15 23.29 2.53
CA ILE A 115 -9.78 22.40 3.64
C ILE A 115 -8.31 22.02 3.57
N GLY A 116 -7.74 21.64 4.71
CA GLY A 116 -6.38 21.08 4.78
C GLY A 116 -6.33 19.60 4.42
N ILE A 117 -5.13 19.09 4.10
CA ILE A 117 -4.89 17.64 3.85
C ILE A 117 -5.32 16.79 5.05
N PRO A 118 -5.05 17.16 6.32
CA PRO A 118 -5.55 16.37 7.45
C PRO A 118 -7.08 16.25 7.50
N THR A 119 -7.80 17.31 7.13
CA THR A 119 -9.27 17.29 7.04
C THR A 119 -9.74 16.38 5.90
N ALA A 120 -9.07 16.43 4.74
CA ALA A 120 -9.36 15.53 3.62
C ALA A 120 -9.14 14.06 3.99
N GLU A 121 -8.10 13.77 4.77
CA GLU A 121 -7.86 12.42 5.30
C GLU A 121 -8.97 11.97 6.25
N GLN A 122 -9.47 12.85 7.13
CA GLN A 122 -10.61 12.53 7.98
C GLN A 122 -11.89 12.25 7.17
N ILE A 123 -12.14 13.01 6.10
CA ILE A 123 -13.25 12.72 5.18
C ILE A 123 -13.07 11.31 4.57
N LYS A 124 -11.87 11.00 4.05
CA LYS A 124 -11.57 9.68 3.49
C LYS A 124 -11.82 8.55 4.48
N ILE A 125 -11.40 8.69 5.73
CA ILE A 125 -11.57 7.68 6.78
C ILE A 125 -13.05 7.50 7.14
N ASN A 126 -13.78 8.59 7.33
CA ASN A 126 -15.15 8.56 7.82
C ASN A 126 -16.17 8.17 6.75
N VAL A 127 -16.07 8.77 5.55
CA VAL A 127 -17.06 8.61 4.46
C VAL A 127 -16.44 8.20 3.13
N GLY A 128 -15.13 7.85 3.09
CA GLY A 128 -14.48 7.40 1.86
C GLY A 128 -15.08 6.10 1.33
N ALA A 129 -15.31 6.07 0.02
CA ALA A 129 -15.77 4.88 -0.70
C ALA A 129 -15.22 4.86 -2.12
N ALA A 130 -15.02 3.66 -2.65
CA ALA A 130 -14.60 3.43 -4.03
C ALA A 130 -15.80 3.26 -4.99
N VAL A 131 -16.99 3.12 -4.44
CA VAL A 131 -18.25 2.88 -5.19
C VAL A 131 -19.35 3.81 -4.70
N THR A 132 -20.29 4.13 -5.59
CA THR A 132 -21.44 4.99 -5.29
C THR A 132 -22.64 4.24 -4.69
N HIS A 133 -22.55 2.92 -4.57
CA HIS A 133 -23.57 2.09 -3.92
C HIS A 133 -22.93 1.14 -2.91
N LEU A 134 -23.28 1.32 -1.64
CA LEU A 134 -22.85 0.48 -0.51
C LEU A 134 -24.07 -0.15 0.16
N ASP A 135 -23.96 -1.41 0.59
CA ASP A 135 -25.04 -2.09 1.33
C ASP A 135 -25.23 -1.47 2.72
N ASN A 136 -24.14 -1.05 3.34
CA ASN A 136 -24.12 -0.38 4.64
C ASN A 136 -23.36 0.96 4.52
N PRO A 137 -24.03 2.02 4.04
CA PRO A 137 -23.39 3.32 3.88
C PRO A 137 -23.06 3.96 5.24
N PRO A 138 -21.93 4.67 5.35
CA PRO A 138 -21.66 5.49 6.53
C PRO A 138 -22.65 6.67 6.59
N ALA A 139 -22.83 7.22 7.79
CA ALA A 139 -23.56 8.48 7.97
C ALA A 139 -22.79 9.63 7.30
N ASP A 140 -23.52 10.67 6.89
CA ASP A 140 -22.90 11.88 6.37
C ASP A 140 -21.97 12.49 7.42
N TYR A 141 -20.89 13.12 6.95
CA TYR A 141 -19.83 13.66 7.78
C TYR A 141 -19.79 15.17 7.72
N GLU A 142 -19.80 15.84 8.88
CA GLU A 142 -19.70 17.29 8.95
C GLU A 142 -18.24 17.73 8.82
N VAL A 143 -17.99 18.61 7.83
CA VAL A 143 -16.66 19.09 7.48
C VAL A 143 -16.59 20.60 7.70
N TYR A 144 -15.54 21.04 8.37
CA TYR A 144 -15.27 22.46 8.64
C TYR A 144 -14.13 22.95 7.74
N GLY A 145 -14.29 24.12 7.18
CA GLY A 145 -13.29 24.76 6.33
C GLY A 145 -13.51 26.25 6.18
N ARG A 146 -12.77 26.87 5.27
CA ARG A 146 -12.93 28.27 4.93
C ARG A 146 -13.76 28.40 3.66
N ASP A 147 -14.87 29.14 3.72
CA ASP A 147 -15.65 29.52 2.56
C ASP A 147 -14.79 30.37 1.60
N LEU A 148 -14.68 29.96 0.35
CA LEU A 148 -13.86 30.65 -0.65
C LEU A 148 -14.52 31.91 -1.23
N VAL A 149 -15.83 32.05 -1.06
CA VAL A 149 -16.59 33.22 -1.56
C VAL A 149 -16.51 34.36 -0.54
N HIS A 150 -16.74 34.04 0.75
CA HIS A 150 -16.86 35.04 1.81
C HIS A 150 -15.62 35.13 2.71
N GLY A 151 -14.71 34.14 2.63
CA GLY A 151 -13.48 34.10 3.43
C GLY A 151 -13.65 33.74 4.92
N ILE A 152 -14.86 33.35 5.33
CA ILE A 152 -15.21 33.05 6.73
C ILE A 152 -15.23 31.52 6.98
N PRO A 153 -15.12 31.07 8.26
CA PRO A 153 -15.35 29.67 8.62
C PRO A 153 -16.77 29.22 8.24
N ARG A 154 -16.87 28.00 7.70
CA ARG A 154 -18.13 27.37 7.31
C ARG A 154 -18.07 25.87 7.52
N SER A 155 -19.21 25.21 7.84
CA SER A 155 -19.35 23.78 7.81
C SER A 155 -20.33 23.33 6.72
N ILE A 156 -20.14 22.11 6.23
CA ILE A 156 -21.07 21.41 5.34
C ILE A 156 -21.14 19.94 5.69
N MET A 157 -22.23 19.28 5.31
CA MET A 157 -22.33 17.83 5.32
C MET A 157 -21.84 17.27 3.99
N ILE A 158 -21.03 16.20 4.02
CA ILE A 158 -20.59 15.47 2.83
C ILE A 158 -20.95 14.00 2.97
N ASN A 159 -21.38 13.37 1.90
CA ASN A 159 -21.75 11.97 1.88
C ASN A 159 -20.72 11.12 1.10
N TYR A 160 -20.84 9.80 1.22
CA TYR A 160 -19.89 8.87 0.61
C TYR A 160 -19.96 8.83 -0.92
N GLN A 161 -21.11 9.14 -1.55
CA GLN A 161 -21.26 9.17 -3.00
C GLN A 161 -20.46 10.34 -3.62
N GLU A 162 -20.47 11.48 -2.96
CA GLU A 162 -19.65 12.64 -3.35
C GLU A 162 -18.16 12.29 -3.30
N VAL A 163 -17.73 11.63 -2.19
CA VAL A 163 -16.34 11.20 -2.05
C VAL A 163 -15.98 10.12 -3.06
N ALA A 164 -16.85 9.15 -3.32
CA ALA A 164 -16.63 8.16 -4.37
C ALA A 164 -16.46 8.79 -5.76
N THR A 165 -17.22 9.86 -6.04
CA THR A 165 -17.10 10.64 -7.27
C THR A 165 -15.75 11.37 -7.34
N ALA A 166 -15.33 11.99 -6.23
CA ALA A 166 -14.04 12.68 -6.13
C ALA A 166 -12.85 11.73 -6.40
N LEU A 167 -12.92 10.50 -5.89
CA LEU A 167 -11.84 9.51 -5.95
C LEU A 167 -11.81 8.71 -7.25
N ASN A 168 -12.83 8.81 -8.09
CA ASN A 168 -13.02 7.92 -9.24
C ASN A 168 -11.80 7.84 -10.17
N ASN A 169 -11.19 8.97 -10.51
CA ASN A 169 -10.05 9.00 -11.44
C ASN A 169 -8.81 8.32 -10.87
N SER A 170 -8.52 8.55 -9.61
CA SER A 170 -7.39 7.93 -8.93
C SER A 170 -7.59 6.43 -8.75
N ILE A 171 -8.81 6.00 -8.45
CA ILE A 171 -9.11 4.56 -8.37
C ILE A 171 -9.02 3.90 -9.74
N ASN A 172 -9.47 4.54 -10.83
CA ASN A 172 -9.28 4.03 -12.20
C ASN A 172 -7.80 3.78 -12.51
N ALA A 173 -6.90 4.67 -12.08
CA ALA A 173 -5.46 4.46 -12.28
C ALA A 173 -4.90 3.23 -11.53
N ILE A 174 -5.45 2.92 -10.36
CA ILE A 174 -5.14 1.69 -9.62
C ILE A 174 -5.71 0.48 -10.37
N GLU A 175 -6.94 0.54 -10.84
CA GLU A 175 -7.59 -0.51 -11.64
C GLU A 175 -6.76 -0.83 -12.90
N ASP A 176 -6.31 0.20 -13.62
CA ASP A 176 -5.46 0.05 -14.81
C ASP A 176 -4.14 -0.66 -14.47
N ALA A 177 -3.53 -0.35 -13.32
CA ALA A 177 -2.31 -1.02 -12.89
C ALA A 177 -2.55 -2.51 -12.60
N VAL A 178 -3.69 -2.86 -11.98
CA VAL A 178 -4.10 -4.24 -11.74
C VAL A 178 -4.25 -5.00 -13.05
N MET A 179 -4.99 -4.42 -14.01
CA MET A 179 -5.19 -5.04 -15.32
C MET A 179 -3.90 -5.19 -16.11
N GLN A 180 -2.99 -4.19 -16.04
CA GLN A 180 -1.68 -4.27 -16.68
C GLN A 180 -0.81 -5.38 -16.08
N ALA A 181 -0.83 -5.57 -14.76
CA ALA A 181 -0.10 -6.65 -14.10
C ALA A 181 -0.65 -8.03 -14.50
N LEU A 182 -1.98 -8.20 -14.53
CA LEU A 182 -2.63 -9.43 -14.97
C LEU A 182 -2.31 -9.76 -16.44
N ASN A 183 -2.33 -8.77 -17.33
CA ASN A 183 -2.09 -8.96 -18.76
C ASN A 183 -0.70 -9.50 -19.09
N VAL A 184 0.30 -9.24 -18.24
CA VAL A 184 1.69 -9.73 -18.43
C VAL A 184 1.99 -10.95 -17.54
N THR A 185 1.01 -11.42 -16.78
CA THR A 185 1.17 -12.60 -15.91
C THR A 185 1.13 -13.88 -16.75
N PRO A 186 2.07 -14.83 -16.54
CA PRO A 186 2.06 -16.12 -17.20
C PRO A 186 0.74 -16.87 -17.01
N PRO A 187 0.24 -17.63 -18.03
CA PRO A 187 -1.05 -18.30 -17.98
C PRO A 187 -1.23 -19.26 -16.79
N GLU A 188 -0.17 -19.96 -16.42
CA GLU A 188 -0.17 -20.90 -15.28
C GLU A 188 -0.45 -20.17 -13.97
N LEU A 189 0.24 -19.03 -13.73
CA LEU A 189 0.03 -18.22 -12.54
C LEU A 189 -1.32 -17.51 -12.57
N SER A 190 -1.82 -17.14 -13.75
CA SER A 190 -3.18 -16.60 -13.90
C SER A 190 -4.25 -17.61 -13.51
N ALA A 191 -4.05 -18.90 -13.84
CA ALA A 191 -4.94 -19.98 -13.42
C ALA A 191 -4.94 -20.19 -11.89
N ASP A 192 -3.81 -19.97 -11.23
CA ASP A 192 -3.73 -20.02 -9.77
C ASP A 192 -4.47 -18.82 -9.14
N ILE A 193 -4.23 -17.60 -9.64
CA ILE A 193 -4.90 -16.38 -9.18
C ILE A 193 -6.43 -16.48 -9.35
N PHE A 194 -6.91 -17.19 -10.40
CA PHE A 194 -8.34 -17.44 -10.56
C PHE A 194 -8.94 -18.22 -9.38
N LYS A 195 -8.15 -19.12 -8.77
CA LYS A 195 -8.57 -19.92 -7.61
C LYS A 195 -8.36 -19.19 -6.29
N THR A 196 -7.20 -18.56 -6.12
CA THR A 196 -6.78 -17.94 -4.86
C THR A 196 -7.31 -16.51 -4.69
N GLY A 197 -7.61 -15.83 -5.80
CA GLY A 197 -8.04 -14.42 -5.80
C GLY A 197 -6.87 -13.43 -5.65
N ILE A 198 -7.25 -12.19 -5.37
CA ILE A 198 -6.36 -11.05 -5.21
C ILE A 198 -6.38 -10.62 -3.75
N TYR A 199 -5.21 -10.40 -3.16
CA TYR A 199 -5.06 -9.94 -1.78
C TYR A 199 -4.81 -8.42 -1.75
N LEU A 200 -5.59 -7.69 -0.94
CA LEU A 200 -5.45 -6.24 -0.74
C LEU A 200 -4.77 -5.97 0.60
N ALA A 201 -3.64 -5.25 0.55
CA ALA A 201 -2.87 -4.79 1.70
C ALA A 201 -2.72 -3.25 1.67
N GLY A 202 -2.09 -2.70 2.71
CA GLY A 202 -1.88 -1.26 2.86
C GLY A 202 -3.13 -0.51 3.36
N SER A 203 -2.94 0.76 3.74
CA SER A 203 -4.01 1.59 4.30
C SER A 203 -5.15 1.86 3.30
N GLY A 204 -4.84 1.95 2.01
CA GLY A 204 -5.82 2.19 0.95
C GLY A 204 -6.79 1.04 0.75
N SER A 205 -6.42 -0.20 1.12
CA SER A 205 -7.31 -1.37 1.05
C SER A 205 -8.54 -1.26 1.95
N LEU A 206 -8.49 -0.37 2.94
CA LEU A 206 -9.61 -0.10 3.85
C LEU A 206 -10.68 0.83 3.24
N LEU A 207 -10.45 1.36 2.03
CA LEU A 207 -11.46 2.19 1.36
C LEU A 207 -12.68 1.34 1.02
N ARG A 208 -13.85 1.75 1.52
CA ARG A 208 -15.09 0.99 1.41
C ARG A 208 -15.44 0.67 -0.04
N GLY A 209 -15.69 -0.60 -0.33
CA GLY A 209 -16.08 -1.08 -1.65
C GLY A 209 -14.96 -1.12 -2.69
N LEU A 210 -13.70 -0.92 -2.31
CA LEU A 210 -12.57 -1.09 -3.23
C LEU A 210 -12.42 -2.55 -3.66
N ASP A 211 -12.62 -3.48 -2.76
CA ASP A 211 -12.69 -4.92 -3.02
C ASP A 211 -13.76 -5.26 -4.07
N LYS A 212 -14.96 -4.71 -3.92
CA LYS A 212 -16.06 -4.90 -4.88
C LYS A 212 -15.71 -4.30 -6.25
N ARG A 213 -15.03 -3.18 -6.26
CA ARG A 213 -14.65 -2.50 -7.49
C ARG A 213 -13.58 -3.27 -8.26
N ILE A 214 -12.53 -3.75 -7.58
CA ILE A 214 -11.49 -4.60 -8.18
C ILE A 214 -12.10 -5.94 -8.64
N ASN A 215 -12.97 -6.56 -7.83
CA ASN A 215 -13.69 -7.77 -8.24
C ASN A 215 -14.51 -7.54 -9.52
N LYS A 216 -15.19 -6.40 -9.65
CA LYS A 216 -16.02 -6.09 -10.81
C LYS A 216 -15.22 -6.05 -12.11
N ILE A 217 -14.02 -5.48 -12.11
CA ILE A 217 -13.19 -5.36 -13.32
C ILE A 217 -12.43 -6.64 -13.66
N THR A 218 -11.99 -7.38 -12.62
CA THR A 218 -11.16 -8.58 -12.78
C THR A 218 -11.98 -9.87 -12.87
N GLN A 219 -13.18 -9.88 -12.34
CA GLN A 219 -14.04 -11.05 -12.11
C GLN A 219 -13.35 -12.12 -11.22
N LEU A 220 -12.39 -11.69 -10.40
CA LEU A 220 -11.64 -12.55 -9.47
C LEU A 220 -12.09 -12.29 -8.03
N PRO A 221 -12.02 -13.29 -7.14
CA PRO A 221 -12.19 -13.05 -5.71
C PRO A 221 -11.20 -12.02 -5.20
N VAL A 222 -11.62 -11.14 -4.29
CA VAL A 222 -10.76 -10.11 -3.70
C VAL A 222 -10.86 -10.18 -2.18
N HIS A 223 -9.73 -10.26 -1.50
CA HIS A 223 -9.62 -10.46 -0.07
C HIS A 223 -8.80 -9.33 0.56
N VAL A 224 -9.39 -8.57 1.48
CA VAL A 224 -8.63 -7.65 2.31
C VAL A 224 -7.90 -8.48 3.38
N VAL A 225 -6.58 -8.35 3.47
CA VAL A 225 -5.77 -9.11 4.42
C VAL A 225 -6.05 -8.68 5.87
N GLU A 226 -5.75 -9.55 6.83
CA GLU A 226 -5.84 -9.20 8.24
C GLU A 226 -4.81 -8.12 8.61
N ASP A 227 -5.26 -7.05 9.28
CA ASP A 227 -4.45 -5.89 9.65
C ASP A 227 -3.59 -5.35 8.47
N PRO A 228 -4.24 -4.83 7.42
CA PRO A 228 -3.56 -4.43 6.19
C PRO A 228 -2.60 -3.25 6.40
N LEU A 229 -2.85 -2.41 7.41
CA LEU A 229 -1.97 -1.28 7.78
C LEU A 229 -0.56 -1.74 8.19
N ARG A 230 -0.44 -2.93 8.79
CA ARG A 230 0.83 -3.43 9.31
C ARG A 230 1.41 -4.57 8.50
N ALA A 231 0.78 -4.97 7.39
CA ALA A 231 1.20 -6.11 6.60
C ALA A 231 2.67 -6.00 6.17
N VAL A 232 3.09 -4.89 5.58
CA VAL A 232 4.48 -4.64 5.14
C VAL A 232 5.45 -4.68 6.32
N ALA A 233 5.16 -3.96 7.41
CA ALA A 233 6.03 -3.92 8.58
C ALA A 233 6.16 -5.30 9.25
N ARG A 234 5.05 -6.05 9.34
CA ARG A 234 5.02 -7.42 9.87
C ARG A 234 5.85 -8.36 9.01
N GLY A 235 5.71 -8.29 7.68
CA GLY A 235 6.48 -9.10 6.75
C GLY A 235 7.96 -8.79 6.77
N THR A 236 8.34 -7.51 6.83
CA THR A 236 9.73 -7.08 6.99
C THR A 236 10.34 -7.64 8.29
N ALA A 237 9.59 -7.61 9.39
CA ALA A 237 10.03 -8.18 10.67
C ALA A 237 10.14 -9.71 10.61
N ILE A 238 9.23 -10.40 9.90
CA ILE A 238 9.32 -11.86 9.67
C ILE A 238 10.54 -12.20 8.83
N ALA A 239 10.82 -11.45 7.76
CA ALA A 239 11.99 -11.62 6.92
C ALA A 239 13.29 -11.42 7.70
N LEU A 240 13.38 -10.38 8.55
CA LEU A 240 14.54 -10.15 9.41
C LEU A 240 14.80 -11.30 10.40
N LYS A 241 13.75 -11.88 10.97
CA LYS A 241 13.86 -13.01 11.91
C LYS A 241 14.25 -14.33 11.23
N ASN A 242 14.02 -14.46 9.93
CA ASN A 242 14.20 -15.69 9.17
C ASN A 242 15.03 -15.42 7.90
N LEU A 243 16.16 -14.69 8.05
CA LEU A 243 17.00 -14.28 6.91
C LEU A 243 17.44 -15.46 6.05
N ASP A 244 17.80 -16.60 6.64
CA ASP A 244 18.23 -17.81 5.93
C ASP A 244 17.10 -18.36 5.04
N LYS A 245 15.85 -18.34 5.54
CA LYS A 245 14.66 -18.80 4.77
C LYS A 245 14.35 -17.88 3.60
N PHE A 246 14.55 -16.58 3.77
CA PHE A 246 14.18 -15.54 2.80
C PHE A 246 15.40 -14.89 2.12
N GLU A 247 16.54 -15.58 2.12
CA GLU A 247 17.76 -15.05 1.51
C GLU A 247 17.55 -14.66 0.04
N SER A 248 16.90 -15.53 -0.73
CA SER A 248 16.61 -15.30 -2.16
C SER A 248 15.62 -14.16 -2.44
N LEU A 249 14.84 -13.75 -1.43
CA LEU A 249 13.82 -12.68 -1.55
C LEU A 249 14.37 -11.31 -1.21
N THR A 250 15.57 -11.27 -0.62
CA THR A 250 16.22 -10.04 -0.19
C THR A 250 17.42 -9.75 -1.06
N LYS A 251 17.65 -8.49 -1.37
CA LYS A 251 18.82 -8.03 -2.11
C LYS A 251 19.90 -7.56 -1.17
N TYR A 252 21.17 -7.89 -1.52
CA TYR A 252 22.37 -7.34 -0.88
C TYR A 252 22.71 -5.99 -1.44
#